data_f8685fffc020216024a09fe6113c640a
#
_entry.id   f8685fffc020216024a09fe6113c640a
#
_cell.length_a   1.000
_cell.length_b   1.000
_cell.length_c   1.000
_cell.angle_alpha   90.00
_cell.angle_beta   90.00
_cell.angle_gamma   90.00
#
_symmetry.space_group_name_H-M   'P 1'
#
loop_
_entity.id
_entity.type
_entity.pdbx_description
1 polymer ?
#
loop_
_entity_poly.entity_id
_entity_poly.type
_entity_poly.pdbx_seq_one_letter_code
_entity_poly.pdbx_strand_id
1 'polypeptide(L)'
;MSTVTTIKRGGLTAAIDSMGAQLTSLALDGNEYLWQGDPAFWGKHAPILFPIVGSLRNNTATSAAGTCEMPRHGLARIVEHKLVEVSEDGSSVTYE
;
A
#
# COMPACT_ATOMS: atom_id res chain seq x y z
N MET A 1 3.54 -12.01 -8.13
CA MET A 1 2.06 -11.90 -8.20
C MET A 1 1.54 -11.42 -6.85
N SER A 2 0.67 -10.43 -6.88
CA SER A 2 0.13 -9.89 -5.63
C SER A 2 -1.06 -10.71 -5.12
N THR A 3 -1.26 -10.65 -3.81
CA THR A 3 -2.41 -11.28 -3.15
C THR A 3 -3.09 -10.25 -2.27
N VAL A 4 -4.42 -10.37 -2.16
CA VAL A 4 -5.22 -9.48 -1.32
C VAL A 4 -5.62 -10.24 -0.06
N THR A 5 -5.38 -9.62 1.08
CA THR A 5 -5.78 -10.16 2.40
C THR A 5 -6.88 -9.29 2.96
N THR A 6 -7.95 -9.91 3.43
CA THR A 6 -9.07 -9.20 4.05
C THR A 6 -9.03 -9.41 5.56
N ILE A 7 -9.16 -8.33 6.29
CA ILE A 7 -9.30 -8.34 7.75
C ILE A 7 -10.63 -7.70 8.13
N LYS A 8 -11.17 -8.08 9.27
CA LYS A 8 -12.46 -7.55 9.69
C LYS A 8 -12.59 -7.50 11.21
N ARG A 9 -13.40 -6.57 11.67
CA ARG A 9 -13.76 -6.44 13.07
C ARG A 9 -15.16 -5.85 13.16
N GLY A 10 -16.10 -6.63 13.70
CA GLY A 10 -17.51 -6.24 13.69
C GLY A 10 -17.99 -6.08 12.25
N GLY A 11 -18.65 -4.99 11.94
CA GLY A 11 -19.11 -4.68 10.58
C GLY A 11 -18.05 -4.03 9.70
N LEU A 12 -16.85 -3.76 10.23
CA LEU A 12 -15.77 -3.09 9.50
C LEU A 12 -14.89 -4.13 8.80
N THR A 13 -14.65 -3.93 7.51
CA THR A 13 -13.83 -4.81 6.69
C THR A 13 -12.77 -3.99 5.97
N ALA A 14 -11.55 -4.50 5.90
CA ALA A 14 -10.48 -3.87 5.13
C ALA A 14 -9.78 -4.90 4.27
N ALA A 15 -9.35 -4.50 3.07
CA ALA A 15 -8.59 -5.34 2.17
C ALA A 15 -7.25 -4.68 1.87
N ILE A 16 -6.18 -5.46 1.94
CA ILE A 16 -4.82 -4.99 1.71
C ILE A 16 -4.19 -5.84 0.61
N ASP A 17 -3.61 -5.18 -0.39
CA ASP A 17 -2.88 -5.82 -1.47
C ASP A 17 -1.41 -5.93 -1.06
N SER A 18 -0.80 -7.12 -1.23
CA SER A 18 0.62 -7.30 -0.94
C SER A 18 1.51 -6.42 -1.80
N MET A 19 1.08 -6.07 -3.01
CA MET A 19 1.78 -5.09 -3.83
C MET A 19 1.65 -3.72 -3.20
N GLY A 20 2.77 -3.20 -2.67
CA GLY A 20 2.81 -1.95 -1.96
C GLY A 20 2.24 -2.01 -0.54
N ALA A 21 1.83 -3.18 -0.06
CA ALA A 21 1.12 -3.35 1.23
C ALA A 21 0.00 -2.31 1.35
N GLN A 22 -0.75 -2.13 0.26
CA GLN A 22 -1.65 -1.02 0.07
C GLN A 22 -3.07 -1.37 0.47
N LEU A 23 -3.69 -0.49 1.26
CA LEU A 23 -5.11 -0.60 1.56
C LEU A 23 -5.91 -0.36 0.28
N THR A 24 -6.76 -1.31 -0.10
CA THR A 24 -7.54 -1.23 -1.34
C THR A 24 -9.03 -1.15 -1.11
N SER A 25 -9.49 -1.48 0.10
CA SER A 25 -10.89 -1.40 0.45
C SER A 25 -11.04 -1.14 1.93
N LEU A 26 -12.01 -0.30 2.28
CA LEU A 26 -12.40 -0.06 3.65
C LEU A 26 -13.92 0.10 3.66
N ALA A 27 -14.62 -0.89 4.16
CA ALA A 27 -16.08 -0.93 4.11
C ALA A 27 -16.67 -1.10 5.51
N LEU A 28 -17.78 -0.44 5.76
CA LEU A 28 -18.57 -0.59 6.98
C LEU A 28 -19.97 -1.00 6.60
N ASP A 29 -20.42 -2.16 7.10
CA ASP A 29 -21.75 -2.71 6.85
C ASP A 29 -22.12 -2.75 5.36
N GLY A 30 -21.12 -3.09 4.51
CA GLY A 30 -21.31 -3.20 3.07
C GLY A 30 -21.14 -1.92 2.28
N ASN A 31 -20.88 -0.78 2.94
CA ASN A 31 -20.65 0.49 2.27
C ASN A 31 -19.18 0.76 2.15
N GLU A 32 -18.68 0.92 0.92
CA GLU A 32 -17.27 1.18 0.63
C GLU A 32 -16.94 2.66 0.85
N TYR A 33 -15.88 2.94 1.59
CA TYR A 33 -15.45 4.31 1.90
C TYR A 33 -14.14 4.71 1.26
N LEU A 34 -13.43 3.76 0.64
CA LEU A 34 -12.15 4.06 -0.02
C LEU A 34 -12.33 4.18 -1.52
N TRP A 35 -11.62 5.12 -2.12
CA TRP A 35 -11.58 5.27 -3.59
C TRP A 35 -11.18 3.95 -4.24
N GLN A 36 -11.93 3.50 -5.24
CA GLN A 36 -11.77 2.17 -5.83
C GLN A 36 -10.90 2.12 -7.08
N GLY A 37 -10.10 3.15 -7.31
CA GLY A 37 -9.08 3.10 -8.36
C GLY A 37 -9.64 3.15 -9.78
N ASP A 38 -10.69 3.94 -10.01
CA ASP A 38 -11.27 4.09 -11.35
C ASP A 38 -10.20 4.67 -12.30
N PRO A 39 -9.76 3.91 -13.31
CA PRO A 39 -8.68 4.36 -14.20
C PRO A 39 -9.07 5.57 -15.05
N ALA A 40 -10.35 5.89 -15.18
CA ALA A 40 -10.78 7.10 -15.87
C ALA A 40 -10.34 8.38 -15.14
N PHE A 41 -10.03 8.27 -13.85
CA PHE A 41 -9.61 9.41 -13.01
C PHE A 41 -8.24 9.16 -12.40
N TRP A 42 -8.14 8.18 -11.50
CA TRP A 42 -6.88 7.84 -10.84
C TRP A 42 -6.91 6.37 -10.43
N GLY A 43 -6.10 5.55 -11.09
CA GLY A 43 -6.13 4.10 -10.97
C GLY A 43 -5.52 3.50 -9.71
N LYS A 44 -5.19 4.33 -8.72
CA LYS A 44 -4.60 3.86 -7.47
C LYS A 44 -5.60 3.97 -6.33
N HIS A 45 -5.24 3.45 -5.15
CA HIS A 45 -6.12 3.48 -3.96
C HIS A 45 -5.50 4.33 -2.85
N ALA A 46 -4.59 3.75 -2.08
CA ALA A 46 -3.96 4.41 -0.94
C ALA A 46 -2.49 4.00 -0.86
N PRO A 47 -1.66 4.40 -1.83
CA PRO A 47 -0.27 3.96 -1.87
C PRO A 47 0.53 4.48 -0.68
N ILE A 48 1.46 3.66 -0.18
CA ILE A 48 2.38 4.05 0.88
C ILE A 48 3.55 4.80 0.25
N LEU A 49 3.80 6.01 0.72
CA LEU A 49 4.84 6.90 0.20
C LEU A 49 6.09 6.72 1.07
N PHE A 50 7.03 5.90 0.62
CA PHE A 50 8.24 5.59 1.36
C PHE A 50 9.35 5.11 0.41
N PRO A 51 10.62 5.49 0.61
CA PRO A 51 11.12 6.34 1.71
C PRO A 51 10.98 7.84 1.47
N ILE A 52 10.38 8.27 0.37
CA ILE A 52 10.19 9.69 0.10
C ILE A 52 8.76 9.99 -0.29
N VAL A 53 8.38 11.26 -0.16
CA VAL A 53 7.12 11.81 -0.65
C VAL A 53 7.46 12.81 -1.76
N GLY A 54 6.77 12.72 -2.90
CA GLY A 54 7.07 13.58 -4.05
C GLY A 54 8.23 13.03 -4.88
N SER A 55 8.89 13.90 -5.62
CA SER A 55 9.96 13.53 -6.55
C SER A 55 11.29 14.15 -6.17
N LEU A 56 12.37 13.39 -6.38
CA LEU A 56 13.73 13.93 -6.33
C LEU A 56 14.06 14.60 -7.67
N ARG A 57 14.94 15.58 -7.64
CA ARG A 57 15.44 16.21 -8.87
C ARG A 57 16.13 15.14 -9.72
N ASN A 58 15.68 15.00 -10.97
CA ASN A 58 16.20 13.98 -11.90
C ASN A 58 16.08 12.54 -11.32
N ASN A 59 15.18 12.33 -10.37
CA ASN A 59 14.96 11.04 -9.69
C ASN A 59 16.21 10.48 -9.02
N THR A 60 17.15 11.33 -8.61
CA THR A 60 18.41 10.88 -7.99
C THR A 60 18.67 11.61 -6.67
N ALA A 61 19.36 10.93 -5.77
CA ALA A 61 19.85 11.50 -4.51
C ALA A 61 21.21 10.91 -4.18
N THR A 62 22.02 11.67 -3.45
CA THR A 62 23.35 11.24 -3.01
C THR A 62 23.41 11.28 -1.50
N SER A 63 24.03 10.26 -0.90
CA SER A 63 24.23 10.16 0.53
C SER A 63 25.63 9.62 0.81
N ALA A 64 25.97 9.46 2.08
CA ALA A 64 27.24 8.84 2.47
C ALA A 64 27.40 7.42 1.91
N ALA A 65 26.29 6.74 1.63
CA ALA A 65 26.27 5.39 1.08
C ALA A 65 26.41 5.37 -0.45
N GLY A 66 26.39 6.55 -1.11
CA GLY A 66 26.48 6.66 -2.56
C GLY A 66 25.28 7.32 -3.19
N THR A 67 25.13 7.17 -4.51
CA THR A 67 24.04 7.73 -5.29
C THR A 67 22.93 6.69 -5.45
N CYS A 68 21.68 7.10 -5.31
CA CYS A 68 20.53 6.24 -5.57
C CYS A 68 19.59 6.90 -6.57
N GLU A 69 18.85 6.07 -7.30
CA GLU A 69 17.77 6.52 -8.16
C GLU A 69 16.44 6.08 -7.52
N MET A 70 15.45 6.96 -7.55
CA MET A 70 14.19 6.67 -6.90
C MET A 70 13.06 7.40 -7.61
N PRO A 71 11.97 6.67 -7.99
CA PRO A 71 10.83 7.29 -8.65
C PRO A 71 10.01 8.14 -7.68
N ARG A 72 9.06 8.87 -8.21
CA ARG A 72 8.11 9.65 -7.41
C ARG A 72 7.51 8.79 -6.30
N HIS A 73 7.50 9.30 -5.07
CA HIS A 73 6.97 8.64 -3.87
C HIS A 73 7.72 7.39 -3.44
N GLY A 74 8.92 7.15 -3.97
CA GLY A 74 9.78 6.08 -3.51
C GLY A 74 9.40 4.70 -4.02
N LEU A 75 9.74 3.68 -3.24
CA LEU A 75 9.73 2.28 -3.69
C LEU A 75 8.63 1.43 -3.06
N ALA A 76 8.16 1.75 -1.87
CA ALA A 76 7.26 0.85 -1.13
C ALA A 76 6.00 0.49 -1.94
N ARG A 77 5.45 1.43 -2.68
CA ARG A 77 4.20 1.24 -3.42
C ARG A 77 4.33 0.35 -4.66
N ILE A 78 5.55 0.09 -5.12
CA ILE A 78 5.78 -0.65 -6.37
C ILE A 78 6.50 -1.98 -6.15
N VAL A 79 6.66 -2.40 -4.90
CA VAL A 79 7.24 -3.71 -4.57
C VAL A 79 6.22 -4.56 -3.83
N GLU A 80 6.33 -5.88 -3.99
CA GLU A 80 5.49 -6.79 -3.25
C GLU A 80 6.07 -6.99 -1.86
N HIS A 81 5.22 -6.85 -0.84
CA HIS A 81 5.58 -7.06 0.56
C HIS A 81 5.16 -8.46 0.98
N LYS A 82 5.97 -9.06 1.84
CA LYS A 82 5.72 -10.41 2.32
C LYS A 82 4.71 -10.38 3.47
N LEU A 83 3.67 -11.19 3.35
CA LEU A 83 2.71 -11.38 4.45
C LEU A 83 3.40 -12.14 5.57
N VAL A 84 3.48 -11.52 6.75
CA VAL A 84 4.13 -12.11 7.93
C VAL A 84 3.11 -12.81 8.81
N GLU A 85 1.99 -12.14 9.09
CA GLU A 85 1.03 -12.66 10.05
C GLU A 85 -0.37 -12.06 9.83
N VAL A 86 -1.38 -12.89 10.02
CA VAL A 86 -2.76 -12.45 10.21
C VAL A 86 -3.13 -12.89 11.63
N SER A 87 -3.72 -11.99 12.43
CA SER A 87 -4.08 -12.33 13.81
C SER A 87 -5.13 -13.44 13.85
N GLU A 88 -5.20 -14.18 14.97
CA GLU A 88 -6.13 -15.29 15.13
C GLU A 88 -7.58 -14.85 14.92
N ASP A 89 -7.94 -13.67 15.40
CA ASP A 89 -9.30 -13.15 15.25
C ASP A 89 -9.56 -12.50 13.89
N GLY A 90 -8.55 -12.44 13.02
CA GLY A 90 -8.68 -11.87 11.68
C GLY A 90 -8.81 -10.36 11.61
N SER A 91 -8.43 -9.65 12.69
CA SER A 91 -8.60 -8.19 12.77
C SER A 91 -7.34 -7.39 12.46
N SER A 92 -6.20 -8.05 12.27
CA SER A 92 -4.96 -7.37 11.92
C SER A 92 -4.10 -8.21 10.97
N VAL A 93 -3.27 -7.52 10.21
CA VAL A 93 -2.33 -8.16 9.27
C VAL A 93 -1.02 -7.39 9.31
N THR A 94 0.09 -8.13 9.20
CA THR A 94 1.44 -7.56 9.21
C THR A 94 2.18 -7.97 7.95
N TYR A 95 2.86 -7.01 7.33
CA TYR A 95 3.72 -7.22 6.15
C TYR A 95 5.14 -6.73 6.44
N GLU A 96 6.13 -7.29 5.71
CA GLU A 96 7.51 -6.82 5.72
C GLU A 96 8.03 -6.61 4.30
#